data_daf5452a3662fb91e5500518aef3dcff
#
_entry.id   daf5452a3662fb91e5500518aef3dcff
#
_cell.length_a   1.000
_cell.length_b   1.000
_cell.length_c   1.000
_cell.angle_alpha   90.00
_cell.angle_beta   90.00
_cell.angle_gamma   90.00
#
_symmetry.space_group_name_H-M   'P 1'
#
loop_
_entity.id
_entity.type
_entity.pdbx_description
1 polymer ?
#
loop_
_entity_poly.entity_id
_entity_poly.type
_entity_poly.pdbx_seq_one_letter_code
_entity_poly.pdbx_strand_id
1 'polypeptide(L)'
;MSPAAWAVMALAGGAGAVCRYLVDGRVTAAVARRRSRRAAAGGRSPLGAMPVGTIVVNLTACFALGLLTGWAGRAPAWAPGVLGTGFLGGYSTFSTACVEGARLFMAGRARAGCAHTLLMVGVSWLAACAGLALGALAA
;
A
#
# COMPACT_ATOMS: atom_id res chain seq x y z
N MET A 1 18.54 17.27 12.38
CA MET A 1 18.26 15.91 12.92
C MET A 1 19.57 15.28 13.38
N SER A 2 19.58 14.60 14.51
CA SER A 2 20.79 13.91 15.00
C SER A 2 21.07 12.64 14.19
N PRO A 3 22.32 12.13 14.16
CA PRO A 3 22.65 10.85 13.52
C PRO A 3 21.81 9.68 14.06
N ALA A 4 21.48 9.71 15.34
CA ALA A 4 20.60 8.71 15.96
C ALA A 4 19.18 8.74 15.37
N ALA A 5 18.63 9.92 15.08
CA ALA A 5 17.31 10.04 14.45
C ALA A 5 17.30 9.43 13.04
N TRP A 6 18.35 9.64 12.26
CA TRP A 6 18.50 8.99 10.95
C TRP A 6 18.58 7.46 11.05
N ALA A 7 19.34 6.96 12.03
CA ALA A 7 19.43 5.51 12.25
C ALA A 7 18.06 4.90 12.61
N VAL A 8 17.30 5.55 13.50
CA VAL A 8 15.95 5.09 13.88
C VAL A 8 15.00 5.10 12.68
N MET A 9 15.04 6.16 11.84
CA MET A 9 14.23 6.22 10.63
C MET A 9 14.59 5.12 9.63
N ALA A 10 15.88 4.83 9.45
CA ALA A 10 16.35 3.77 8.57
C ALA A 10 15.89 2.38 9.07
N LEU A 11 15.98 2.12 10.36
CA LEU A 11 15.48 0.88 10.98
C LEU A 11 13.96 0.77 10.83
N ALA A 12 13.22 1.85 11.04
CA ALA A 12 11.78 1.89 10.82
C ALA A 12 11.43 1.59 9.36
N GLY A 13 12.20 2.12 8.39
CA GLY A 13 12.04 1.83 6.97
C GLY A 13 12.28 0.36 6.64
N GLY A 14 13.31 -0.25 7.21
CA GLY A 14 13.58 -1.69 7.11
C GLY A 14 12.42 -2.53 7.66
N ALA A 15 11.91 -2.17 8.84
CA ALA A 15 10.74 -2.82 9.43
C ALA A 15 9.49 -2.67 8.54
N GLY A 16 9.27 -1.48 7.97
CA GLY A 16 8.19 -1.23 7.01
C GLY A 16 8.29 -2.14 5.78
N ALA A 17 9.49 -2.30 5.21
CA ALA A 17 9.73 -3.17 4.05
C ALA A 17 9.45 -4.65 4.37
N VAL A 18 9.81 -5.13 5.57
CA VAL A 18 9.48 -6.48 6.03
C VAL A 18 7.97 -6.65 6.19
N CYS A 19 7.29 -5.68 6.84
CA CYS A 19 5.84 -5.70 6.98
C CYS A 19 5.14 -5.73 5.61
N ARG A 20 5.59 -4.93 4.65
CA ARG A 20 5.12 -4.96 3.27
C ARG A 20 5.21 -6.35 2.66
N TYR A 21 6.38 -6.98 2.72
CA TYR A 21 6.60 -8.32 2.19
C TYR A 21 5.63 -9.35 2.79
N LEU A 22 5.44 -9.31 4.10
CA LEU A 22 4.53 -10.23 4.80
C LEU A 22 3.06 -9.99 4.46
N VAL A 23 2.62 -8.72 4.41
CA VAL A 23 1.23 -8.37 4.09
C VAL A 23 0.91 -8.72 2.64
N ASP A 24 1.75 -8.30 1.69
CA ASP A 24 1.60 -8.62 0.27
C ASP A 24 1.53 -10.12 0.04
N GLY A 25 2.45 -10.89 0.60
CA GLY A 25 2.48 -12.34 0.49
C GLY A 25 1.22 -13.01 1.04
N ARG A 26 0.73 -12.58 2.22
CA ARG A 26 -0.51 -13.13 2.81
C ARG A 26 -1.74 -12.81 1.99
N VAL A 27 -1.88 -11.56 1.53
CA VAL A 27 -3.02 -11.13 0.70
C VAL A 27 -3.02 -11.88 -0.63
N THR A 28 -1.87 -11.92 -1.30
CA THR A 28 -1.71 -12.62 -2.59
C THR A 28 -2.04 -14.11 -2.46
N ALA A 29 -1.55 -14.79 -1.42
CA ALA A 29 -1.87 -16.19 -1.16
C ALA A 29 -3.36 -16.41 -0.85
N ALA A 30 -3.99 -15.52 -0.06
CA ALA A 30 -5.42 -15.61 0.24
C ALA A 30 -6.28 -15.43 -1.01
N VAL A 31 -5.95 -14.47 -1.86
CA VAL A 31 -6.62 -14.23 -3.14
C VAL A 31 -6.43 -15.41 -4.10
N ALA A 32 -5.22 -15.96 -4.19
CA ALA A 32 -4.94 -17.14 -5.02
C ALA A 32 -5.80 -18.33 -4.60
N ARG A 33 -5.86 -18.64 -3.30
CA ARG A 33 -6.73 -19.70 -2.76
C ARG A 33 -8.21 -19.50 -3.10
N ARG A 34 -8.72 -18.27 -2.97
CA ARG A 34 -10.11 -17.95 -3.33
C ARG A 34 -10.37 -18.13 -4.83
N ARG A 35 -9.42 -17.73 -5.69
CA ARG A 35 -9.50 -17.90 -7.16
C ARG A 35 -9.52 -19.37 -7.54
N SER A 36 -8.65 -20.20 -6.97
CA SER A 36 -8.62 -21.65 -7.22
C SER A 36 -9.93 -22.33 -6.84
N ARG A 37 -10.49 -22.00 -5.67
CA ARG A 37 -11.80 -22.51 -5.24
C ARG A 37 -12.95 -22.12 -6.19
N ARG A 38 -12.96 -20.86 -6.66
CA ARG A 38 -13.95 -20.39 -7.64
C ARG A 38 -13.81 -21.07 -8.99
N ALA A 39 -12.59 -21.26 -9.47
CA ALA A 39 -12.32 -21.97 -10.72
C ALA A 39 -12.77 -23.43 -10.65
N ALA A 40 -12.53 -24.13 -9.54
CA ALA A 40 -13.00 -25.49 -9.30
C ALA A 40 -14.55 -25.59 -9.29
N ALA A 41 -15.24 -24.51 -8.91
CA ALA A 41 -16.70 -24.40 -8.95
C ALA A 41 -17.25 -23.86 -10.30
N GLY A 42 -16.44 -23.84 -11.37
CA GLY A 42 -16.84 -23.38 -12.71
C GLY A 42 -16.95 -21.85 -12.85
N GLY A 43 -16.61 -21.07 -11.82
CA GLY A 43 -16.71 -19.62 -11.81
C GLY A 43 -15.46 -18.94 -12.40
N ARG A 44 -15.65 -17.82 -13.14
CA ARG A 44 -14.57 -16.96 -13.60
C ARG A 44 -14.28 -15.88 -12.58
N SER A 45 -12.99 -15.56 -12.36
CA SER A 45 -12.61 -14.42 -11.52
C SER A 45 -12.66 -13.13 -12.37
N PRO A 46 -13.51 -12.15 -12.03
CA PRO A 46 -13.64 -10.92 -12.81
C PRO A 46 -12.37 -10.06 -12.80
N LEU A 47 -11.56 -10.17 -11.75
CA LEU A 47 -10.31 -9.40 -11.60
C LEU A 47 -9.07 -10.08 -12.21
N GLY A 48 -9.21 -11.27 -12.83
CA GLY A 48 -8.11 -11.99 -13.48
C GLY A 48 -6.85 -12.10 -12.60
N ALA A 49 -5.68 -11.84 -13.13
CA ALA A 49 -4.40 -11.86 -12.41
C ALA A 49 -4.01 -10.48 -11.82
N MET A 50 -4.97 -9.68 -11.36
CA MET A 50 -4.67 -8.39 -10.74
C MET A 50 -3.84 -8.56 -9.46
N PRO A 51 -2.78 -7.78 -9.25
CA PRO A 51 -1.91 -7.84 -8.07
C PRO A 51 -2.58 -7.13 -6.88
N VAL A 52 -3.45 -7.86 -6.18
CA VAL A 52 -4.26 -7.31 -5.08
C VAL A 52 -3.39 -6.97 -3.85
N GLY A 53 -2.28 -7.69 -3.65
CA GLY A 53 -1.38 -7.47 -2.52
C GLY A 53 -0.81 -6.05 -2.51
N THR A 54 -0.25 -5.62 -3.64
CA THR A 54 0.31 -4.26 -3.79
C THR A 54 -0.75 -3.17 -3.60
N ILE A 55 -1.99 -3.41 -4.09
CA ILE A 55 -3.10 -2.47 -3.90
C ILE A 55 -3.41 -2.32 -2.41
N VAL A 56 -3.52 -3.41 -1.66
CA VAL A 56 -3.82 -3.40 -0.22
C VAL A 56 -2.71 -2.70 0.56
N VAL A 57 -1.44 -2.99 0.25
CA VAL A 57 -0.29 -2.36 0.90
C VAL A 57 -0.31 -0.85 0.71
N ASN A 58 -0.47 -0.36 -0.52
CA ASN A 58 -0.46 1.08 -0.78
C ASN A 58 -1.71 1.78 -0.24
N LEU A 59 -2.87 1.14 -0.31
CA LEU A 59 -4.11 1.64 0.31
C LEU A 59 -3.94 1.88 1.81
N THR A 60 -3.45 0.87 2.52
CA THR A 60 -3.25 0.95 3.98
C THR A 60 -2.14 1.93 4.35
N ALA A 61 -1.07 2.01 3.54
CA ALA A 61 0.00 2.98 3.74
C ALA A 61 -0.50 4.42 3.57
N CYS A 62 -1.24 4.71 2.50
CA CYS A 62 -1.78 6.05 2.23
C CYS A 62 -2.81 6.47 3.28
N PHE A 63 -3.68 5.55 3.71
CA PHE A 63 -4.61 5.81 4.79
C PHE A 63 -3.90 6.14 6.11
N ALA A 64 -2.91 5.33 6.49
CA ALA A 64 -2.15 5.55 7.72
C ALA A 64 -1.31 6.84 7.68
N LEU A 65 -0.74 7.17 6.52
CA LEU A 65 0.00 8.42 6.33
C LEU A 65 -0.94 9.63 6.42
N GLY A 66 -2.13 9.54 5.79
CA GLY A 66 -3.16 10.56 5.91
C GLY A 66 -3.59 10.78 7.36
N LEU A 67 -3.85 9.68 8.09
CA LEU A 67 -4.23 9.71 9.51
C LEU A 67 -3.15 10.40 10.36
N LEU A 68 -1.89 10.00 10.17
CA LEU A 68 -0.75 10.59 10.88
C LEU A 68 -0.61 12.09 10.56
N THR A 69 -0.80 12.47 9.29
CA THR A 69 -0.72 13.87 8.86
C THR A 69 -1.86 14.71 9.44
N GLY A 70 -3.08 14.19 9.44
CA GLY A 70 -4.24 14.87 10.03
C GLY A 70 -4.09 15.05 11.55
N TRP A 71 -3.45 14.10 12.23
CA TRP A 71 -3.18 14.13 13.66
C TRP A 71 -1.89 14.89 14.04
N ALA A 72 -1.15 15.41 13.06
CA ALA A 72 0.20 15.98 13.27
C ALA A 72 0.27 17.08 14.31
N GLY A 73 -0.79 17.86 14.52
CA GLY A 73 -0.85 18.91 15.55
C GLY A 73 -0.73 18.40 17.00
N ARG A 74 -1.06 17.15 17.26
CA ARG A 74 -0.96 16.47 18.58
C ARG A 74 0.07 15.35 18.60
N ALA A 75 0.60 14.96 17.43
CA ALA A 75 1.59 13.91 17.34
C ALA A 75 2.92 14.34 17.96
N PRO A 76 3.65 13.44 18.62
CA PRO A 76 5.01 13.72 19.07
C PRO A 76 5.90 14.11 17.88
N ALA A 77 6.83 15.03 18.06
CA ALA A 77 7.67 15.59 17.00
C ALA A 77 8.48 14.55 16.20
N TRP A 78 8.75 13.39 16.78
CA TRP A 78 9.43 12.27 16.11
C TRP A 78 8.52 11.45 15.18
N ALA A 79 7.19 11.46 15.41
CA ALA A 79 6.26 10.56 14.75
C ALA A 79 6.20 10.75 13.22
N PRO A 80 6.13 11.95 12.65
CA PRO A 80 6.15 12.12 11.19
C PRO A 80 7.43 11.57 10.54
N GLY A 81 8.57 11.74 11.19
CA GLY A 81 9.85 11.22 10.68
C GLY A 81 9.91 9.69 10.75
N VAL A 82 9.70 9.11 11.93
CA VAL A 82 9.90 7.68 12.16
C VAL A 82 8.76 6.85 11.54
N LEU A 83 7.51 7.22 11.81
CA LEU A 83 6.36 6.47 11.30
C LEU A 83 6.02 6.84 9.85
N GLY A 84 6.00 8.12 9.49
CA GLY A 84 5.68 8.58 8.14
C GLY A 84 6.79 8.26 7.14
N THR A 85 7.92 8.97 7.25
CA THR A 85 9.03 8.82 6.30
C THR A 85 9.75 7.49 6.45
N GLY A 86 10.00 7.03 7.69
CA GLY A 86 10.64 5.74 7.95
C GLY A 86 9.71 4.59 7.62
N PHE A 87 8.84 4.21 8.55
CA PHE A 87 8.05 2.99 8.46
C PHE A 87 7.13 2.96 7.23
N LEU A 88 6.25 3.97 7.05
CA LEU A 88 5.31 3.98 5.93
C LEU A 88 6.02 4.18 4.58
N GLY A 89 7.14 4.91 4.54
CA GLY A 89 7.99 5.03 3.36
C GLY A 89 8.59 3.69 2.92
N GLY A 90 9.02 2.84 3.87
CA GLY A 90 9.46 1.47 3.59
C GLY A 90 8.32 0.48 3.30
N TYR A 91 7.16 0.71 3.92
CA TYR A 91 5.97 -0.15 3.76
C TYR A 91 5.28 0.06 2.41
N SER A 92 5.12 1.30 1.93
CA SER A 92 4.52 1.59 0.62
C SER A 92 5.47 1.24 -0.53
N THR A 93 4.92 1.09 -1.74
CA THR A 93 5.73 0.84 -2.93
C THR A 93 5.09 1.38 -4.21
N PHE A 94 5.75 2.35 -4.81
CA PHE A 94 5.38 2.85 -6.14
C PHE A 94 6.02 2.01 -7.26
N SER A 95 7.27 1.59 -7.08
CA SER A 95 8.01 0.83 -8.08
C SER A 95 7.35 -0.52 -8.40
N THR A 96 6.90 -1.26 -7.40
CA THR A 96 6.19 -2.54 -7.60
C THR A 96 4.89 -2.31 -8.38
N ALA A 97 4.12 -1.28 -8.05
CA ALA A 97 2.90 -0.94 -8.78
C ALA A 97 3.16 -0.62 -10.26
N CYS A 98 4.23 0.13 -10.56
CA CYS A 98 4.64 0.43 -11.94
C CYS A 98 5.04 -0.84 -12.70
N VAL A 99 5.85 -1.71 -12.10
CA VAL A 99 6.28 -2.98 -12.72
C VAL A 99 5.09 -3.89 -12.99
N GLU A 100 4.15 -4.00 -12.06
CA GLU A 100 2.94 -4.80 -12.23
C GLU A 100 2.04 -4.26 -13.34
N GLY A 101 1.85 -2.94 -13.41
CA GLY A 101 1.15 -2.28 -14.51
C GLY A 101 1.82 -2.56 -15.86
N ALA A 102 3.13 -2.36 -15.95
CA ALA A 102 3.90 -2.63 -17.16
C ALA A 102 3.78 -4.09 -17.61
N ARG A 103 3.87 -5.05 -16.68
CA ARG A 103 3.68 -6.49 -16.99
C ARG A 103 2.30 -6.78 -17.57
N LEU A 104 1.25 -6.14 -17.08
CA LEU A 104 -0.10 -6.30 -17.62
C LEU A 104 -0.19 -5.77 -19.07
N PHE A 105 0.43 -4.63 -19.36
CA PHE A 105 0.50 -4.08 -20.74
C PHE A 105 1.29 -4.98 -21.65
N MET A 106 2.48 -5.46 -21.24
CA MET A 106 3.32 -6.36 -22.00
C MET A 106 2.66 -7.72 -22.28
N ALA A 107 1.78 -8.17 -21.40
CA ALA A 107 0.97 -9.37 -21.59
C ALA A 107 -0.26 -9.16 -22.51
N GLY A 108 -0.38 -8.03 -23.21
CA GLY A 108 -1.51 -7.68 -24.07
C GLY A 108 -2.81 -7.38 -23.32
N ARG A 109 -2.75 -7.23 -21.99
CA ARG A 109 -3.90 -7.00 -21.11
C ARG A 109 -4.09 -5.51 -20.77
N ALA A 110 -4.13 -4.65 -21.78
CA ALA A 110 -4.14 -3.20 -21.63
C ALA A 110 -5.27 -2.70 -20.70
N ARG A 111 -6.50 -3.25 -20.83
CA ARG A 111 -7.63 -2.89 -19.95
C ARG A 111 -7.33 -3.19 -18.47
N ALA A 112 -6.70 -4.31 -18.18
CA ALA A 112 -6.31 -4.67 -16.81
C ALA A 112 -5.16 -3.77 -16.31
N GLY A 113 -4.21 -3.41 -17.17
CA GLY A 113 -3.14 -2.45 -16.86
C GLY A 113 -3.69 -1.06 -16.54
N CYS A 114 -4.57 -0.52 -17.38
CA CYS A 114 -5.25 0.75 -17.11
C CYS A 114 -6.05 0.70 -15.80
N ALA A 115 -6.85 -0.35 -15.60
CA ALA A 115 -7.65 -0.51 -14.39
C ALA A 115 -6.76 -0.58 -13.14
N HIS A 116 -5.64 -1.31 -13.19
CA HIS A 116 -4.67 -1.40 -12.11
C HIS A 116 -4.09 -0.01 -11.77
N THR A 117 -3.63 0.74 -12.76
CA THR A 117 -3.04 2.07 -12.57
C THR A 117 -4.05 3.05 -11.99
N LEU A 118 -5.27 3.10 -12.53
CA LEU A 118 -6.33 3.98 -12.05
C LEU A 118 -6.77 3.63 -10.62
N LEU A 119 -6.89 2.32 -10.32
CA LEU A 119 -7.18 1.87 -8.96
C LEU A 119 -6.07 2.26 -7.99
N MET A 120 -4.79 2.05 -8.38
CA MET A 120 -3.67 2.42 -7.52
C MET A 120 -3.68 3.90 -7.17
N VAL A 121 -3.83 4.78 -8.16
CA VAL A 121 -3.85 6.22 -7.94
C VAL A 121 -5.12 6.65 -7.20
N GLY A 122 -6.30 6.28 -7.72
CA GLY A 122 -7.58 6.75 -7.18
C GLY A 122 -7.85 6.24 -5.77
N VAL A 123 -7.66 4.93 -5.53
CA VAL A 123 -7.95 4.33 -4.22
C VAL A 123 -6.92 4.78 -3.18
N SER A 124 -5.64 4.92 -3.55
CA SER A 124 -4.62 5.45 -2.64
C SER A 124 -4.87 6.91 -2.28
N TRP A 125 -5.29 7.73 -3.24
CA TRP A 125 -5.65 9.13 -2.98
C TRP A 125 -6.87 9.25 -2.07
N LEU A 126 -7.94 8.51 -2.34
CA LEU A 126 -9.14 8.49 -1.49
C LEU A 126 -8.82 8.00 -0.07
N ALA A 127 -7.96 6.99 0.06
CA ALA A 127 -7.52 6.49 1.36
C ALA A 127 -6.73 7.55 2.14
N ALA A 128 -5.84 8.29 1.46
CA ALA A 128 -5.10 9.39 2.08
C ALA A 128 -6.03 10.51 2.55
N CYS A 129 -7.01 10.91 1.73
CA CYS A 129 -8.01 11.91 2.10
C CYS A 129 -8.87 11.45 3.30
N ALA A 130 -9.33 10.19 3.30
CA ALA A 130 -10.10 9.64 4.40
C ALA A 130 -9.28 9.60 5.70
N GLY A 131 -8.02 9.14 5.61
CA GLY A 131 -7.11 9.16 6.76
C GLY A 131 -6.86 10.56 7.30
N LEU A 132 -6.61 11.53 6.40
CA LEU A 132 -6.40 12.93 6.77
C LEU A 132 -7.61 13.52 7.49
N ALA A 133 -8.82 13.30 6.97
CA ALA A 133 -10.05 13.78 7.57
C ALA A 133 -10.27 13.18 8.96
N LEU A 134 -10.08 11.85 9.11
CA LEU A 134 -10.21 11.18 10.39
C LEU A 134 -9.14 11.62 11.39
N GLY A 135 -7.89 11.81 10.94
CA GLY A 135 -6.81 12.32 11.79
C GLY A 135 -7.07 13.74 12.27
N ALA A 136 -7.61 14.60 11.42
CA ALA A 136 -7.99 15.96 11.77
C ALA A 136 -9.15 16.03 12.78
N LEU A 137 -10.11 15.09 12.69
CA LEU A 137 -11.21 14.99 13.68
C LEU A 137 -10.72 14.49 15.04
N ALA A 138 -9.63 13.74 15.09
CA ALA A 138 -9.00 13.26 16.32
C ALA A 138 -7.97 14.24 16.89
N ALA A 139 -7.66 15.33 16.18
CA ALA A 139 -6.76 16.41 16.59
C ALA A 139 -7.51 17.49 17.34
#